data_3aa6d37a70d0a65a5ff528c20d51a9df
#
_entry.id   3aa6d37a70d0a65a5ff528c20d51a9df
#
_cell.length_a   1.000
_cell.length_b   1.000
_cell.length_c   1.000
_cell.angle_alpha   90.00
_cell.angle_beta   90.00
_cell.angle_gamma   90.00
#
_symmetry.space_group_name_H-M   'P 1'
#
loop_
_entity.id
_entity.type
_entity.pdbx_description
1 polymer ?
#
loop_
_entity_poly.entity_id
_entity_poly.type
_entity_poly.pdbx_seq_one_letter_code
_entity_poly.pdbx_strand_id
1 'polypeptide(L)'
;MSIIEKVFQNLKKENKKALITYSIAGDPNLESSEKIIRNFISKGVDIIEVGIPFSDPMAEGPSIQLGHERALKNNISLLSIMQMCLKIKNDHPNTPLVLMGYMNNFLSLKENLFDELKNNKIDGLIIVDLPYVESEEFLKKLNDKGVDLIRLISPTTTEERIAKILASSSGYLYYISLKAVSYTHLTLPTIRE
;
A
#
# COMPACT_ATOMS: atom_id res chain seq x y z
N MET A 1 18.24 0.53 -6.06
CA MET A 1 17.08 1.27 -6.61
C MET A 1 15.91 0.31 -6.71
N SER A 2 14.84 0.58 -5.99
CA SER A 2 13.65 -0.26 -5.96
C SER A 2 12.84 -0.15 -7.25
N ILE A 3 11.87 -1.05 -7.44
CA ILE A 3 10.98 -0.98 -8.61
C ILE A 3 10.05 0.25 -8.53
N ILE A 4 9.65 0.65 -7.32
CA ILE A 4 8.84 1.84 -7.08
C ILE A 4 9.61 3.09 -7.52
N GLU A 5 10.87 3.22 -7.10
CA GLU A 5 11.75 4.32 -7.53
C GLU A 5 11.92 4.39 -9.05
N LYS A 6 12.07 3.23 -9.71
CA LYS A 6 12.18 3.17 -11.19
C LYS A 6 10.94 3.71 -11.87
N VAL A 7 9.74 3.35 -11.37
CA VAL A 7 8.47 3.86 -11.91
C VAL A 7 8.43 5.38 -11.82
N PHE A 8 8.70 5.96 -10.64
CA PHE A 8 8.69 7.41 -10.47
C PHE A 8 9.75 8.11 -11.33
N GLN A 9 10.94 7.54 -11.46
CA GLN A 9 11.99 8.13 -12.31
C GLN A 9 11.59 8.13 -13.80
N ASN A 10 10.96 7.06 -14.29
CA ASN A 10 10.50 6.98 -15.67
C ASN A 10 9.38 7.99 -15.93
N LEU A 11 8.39 8.07 -15.05
CA LEU A 11 7.30 9.04 -15.15
C LEU A 11 7.83 10.49 -15.10
N LYS A 12 8.82 10.76 -14.24
CA LYS A 12 9.46 12.07 -14.17
C LYS A 12 10.15 12.45 -15.49
N LYS A 13 10.84 11.53 -16.15
CA LYS A 13 11.46 11.76 -17.47
C LYS A 13 10.42 12.11 -18.55
N GLU A 14 9.22 11.52 -18.45
CA GLU A 14 8.10 11.77 -19.35
C GLU A 14 7.22 12.96 -18.93
N ASN A 15 7.58 13.66 -17.85
CA ASN A 15 6.78 14.73 -17.24
C ASN A 15 5.35 14.29 -16.88
N LYS A 16 5.19 13.03 -16.45
CA LYS A 16 3.92 12.44 -16.04
C LYS A 16 3.84 12.29 -14.53
N LYS A 17 2.61 12.18 -14.01
CA LYS A 17 2.32 11.84 -12.61
C LYS A 17 1.96 10.36 -12.51
N ALA A 18 2.31 9.72 -11.39
CA ALA A 18 1.90 8.35 -11.12
C ALA A 18 0.40 8.27 -10.80
N LEU A 19 -0.27 7.29 -11.38
CA LEU A 19 -1.60 6.87 -10.96
C LEU A 19 -1.45 5.68 -10.01
N ILE A 20 -1.80 5.89 -8.74
CA ILE A 20 -1.79 4.87 -7.70
C ILE A 20 -3.24 4.52 -7.35
N THR A 21 -3.58 3.24 -7.33
CA THR A 21 -4.94 2.79 -7.00
C THR A 21 -4.91 1.85 -5.82
N TYR A 22 -5.93 1.97 -4.96
CA TYR A 22 -6.17 1.10 -3.83
C TYR A 22 -7.32 0.12 -4.11
N SER A 23 -7.15 -1.14 -3.69
CA SER A 23 -8.21 -2.15 -3.71
C SER A 23 -8.07 -3.12 -2.55
N ILE A 24 -9.18 -3.42 -1.85
CA ILE A 24 -9.19 -4.39 -0.76
C ILE A 24 -9.11 -5.81 -1.33
N ALA A 25 -8.12 -6.57 -0.91
CA ALA A 25 -8.01 -7.97 -1.28
C ALA A 25 -9.15 -8.80 -0.67
N GLY A 26 -9.82 -9.59 -1.51
CA GLY A 26 -10.91 -10.44 -1.08
C GLY A 26 -12.30 -9.80 -1.09
N ASP A 27 -12.44 -8.58 -1.57
CA ASP A 27 -13.73 -7.92 -1.79
C ASP A 27 -14.15 -8.02 -3.27
N PRO A 28 -15.22 -8.72 -3.65
CA PRO A 28 -16.06 -9.60 -2.83
C PRO A 28 -15.43 -10.98 -2.55
N ASN A 29 -14.39 -11.35 -3.24
CA ASN A 29 -13.57 -12.57 -3.04
C ASN A 29 -12.19 -12.42 -3.70
N LEU A 30 -11.28 -13.35 -3.42
CA LEU A 30 -9.89 -13.24 -3.86
C LEU A 30 -9.73 -13.32 -5.40
N GLU A 31 -10.53 -14.13 -6.07
CA GLU A 31 -10.52 -14.26 -7.54
C GLU A 31 -10.95 -12.95 -8.22
N SER A 32 -12.02 -12.33 -7.70
CA SER A 32 -12.49 -11.04 -8.21
C SER A 32 -11.46 -9.93 -7.96
N SER A 33 -10.80 -9.93 -6.81
CA SER A 33 -9.73 -8.97 -6.51
C SER A 33 -8.57 -9.10 -7.47
N GLU A 34 -8.14 -10.32 -7.79
CA GLU A 34 -7.09 -10.56 -8.80
C GLU A 34 -7.50 -9.99 -10.16
N LYS A 35 -8.73 -10.24 -10.61
CA LYS A 35 -9.26 -9.71 -11.88
C LYS A 35 -9.31 -8.17 -11.89
N ILE A 36 -9.73 -7.56 -10.78
CA ILE A 36 -9.79 -6.09 -10.63
C ILE A 36 -8.39 -5.49 -10.75
N ILE A 37 -7.41 -6.04 -10.02
CA ILE A 37 -6.03 -5.55 -10.04
C ILE A 37 -5.43 -5.69 -11.45
N ARG A 38 -5.60 -6.83 -12.11
CA ARG A 38 -5.16 -7.04 -13.49
C ARG A 38 -5.79 -6.05 -14.46
N ASN A 39 -7.07 -5.73 -14.26
CA ASN A 39 -7.75 -4.72 -15.08
C ASN A 39 -7.17 -3.32 -14.84
N PHE A 40 -6.86 -2.93 -13.60
CA PHE A 40 -6.18 -1.68 -13.31
C PHE A 40 -4.84 -1.59 -14.06
N ILE A 41 -4.02 -2.62 -13.98
CA ILE A 41 -2.73 -2.68 -14.68
C ILE A 41 -2.92 -2.54 -16.20
N SER A 42 -3.90 -3.24 -16.79
CA SER A 42 -4.19 -3.17 -18.24
C SER A 42 -4.67 -1.78 -18.68
N LYS A 43 -5.17 -0.95 -17.77
CA LYS A 43 -5.61 0.42 -18.01
C LYS A 43 -4.52 1.46 -17.69
N GLY A 44 -3.31 1.03 -17.38
CA GLY A 44 -2.16 1.93 -17.20
C GLY A 44 -2.01 2.50 -15.80
N VAL A 45 -2.53 1.82 -14.78
CA VAL A 45 -2.22 2.16 -13.39
C VAL A 45 -0.75 1.82 -13.12
N ASP A 46 -0.03 2.76 -12.51
CA ASP A 46 1.41 2.67 -12.31
C ASP A 46 1.80 1.88 -11.06
N ILE A 47 1.04 2.02 -9.97
CA ILE A 47 1.27 1.35 -8.67
C ILE A 47 -0.07 0.89 -8.11
N ILE A 48 -0.10 -0.32 -7.56
CA ILE A 48 -1.30 -0.86 -6.90
C ILE A 48 -1.06 -0.98 -5.40
N GLU A 49 -1.95 -0.39 -4.62
CA GLU A 49 -2.04 -0.60 -3.18
C GLU A 49 -3.09 -1.68 -2.89
N VAL A 50 -2.65 -2.79 -2.33
CA VAL A 50 -3.48 -3.95 -2.02
C VAL A 50 -3.81 -3.92 -0.53
N GLY A 51 -5.06 -3.57 -0.20
CA GLY A 51 -5.55 -3.50 1.18
C GLY A 51 -5.73 -4.89 1.79
N ILE A 52 -5.15 -5.10 2.96
CA ILE A 52 -5.33 -6.33 3.74
C ILE A 52 -6.57 -6.17 4.61
N PRO A 53 -7.57 -7.08 4.54
CA PRO A 53 -8.76 -7.00 5.36
C PRO A 53 -8.42 -6.94 6.86
N PHE A 54 -9.12 -6.05 7.58
CA PHE A 54 -8.94 -5.87 9.02
C PHE A 54 -10.28 -5.59 9.70
N SER A 55 -10.45 -6.06 10.94
CA SER A 55 -11.73 -5.93 11.69
C SER A 55 -11.98 -4.49 12.16
N ASP A 56 -10.90 -3.74 12.44
CA ASP A 56 -10.97 -2.43 13.07
C ASP A 56 -10.24 -1.37 12.24
N PRO A 57 -10.68 -1.11 10.97
CA PRO A 57 -9.98 -0.22 10.04
C PRO A 57 -10.26 1.25 10.38
N MET A 58 -9.72 1.71 11.52
CA MET A 58 -10.00 3.03 12.10
C MET A 58 -9.51 4.22 11.26
N ALA A 59 -8.62 3.98 10.31
CA ALA A 59 -8.10 5.02 9.42
C ALA A 59 -8.91 5.18 8.13
N GLU A 60 -9.85 4.27 7.86
CA GLU A 60 -10.62 4.25 6.62
C GLU A 60 -12.04 4.82 6.80
N GLY A 61 -12.57 5.36 5.70
CA GLY A 61 -13.94 5.83 5.64
C GLY A 61 -14.97 4.70 5.47
N PRO A 62 -16.28 5.00 5.65
CA PRO A 62 -17.36 3.99 5.68
C PRO A 62 -17.39 3.05 4.48
N SER A 63 -17.15 3.57 3.28
CA SER A 63 -17.15 2.75 2.04
C SER A 63 -16.06 1.69 2.05
N ILE A 64 -14.86 2.04 2.53
CA ILE A 64 -13.74 1.12 2.64
C ILE A 64 -13.98 0.12 3.78
N GLN A 65 -14.52 0.57 4.93
CA GLN A 65 -14.89 -0.31 6.05
C GLN A 65 -15.86 -1.41 5.61
N LEU A 66 -16.89 -1.09 4.83
CA LEU A 66 -17.80 -2.08 4.26
C LEU A 66 -17.10 -3.08 3.34
N GLY A 67 -16.05 -2.66 2.63
CA GLY A 67 -15.21 -3.57 1.83
C GLY A 67 -14.43 -4.55 2.72
N HIS A 68 -13.83 -4.06 3.81
CA HIS A 68 -13.17 -4.92 4.81
C HIS A 68 -14.13 -5.95 5.39
N GLU A 69 -15.35 -5.53 5.78
CA GLU A 69 -16.37 -6.43 6.31
C GLU A 69 -16.75 -7.55 5.31
N ARG A 70 -16.90 -7.21 4.01
CA ARG A 70 -17.21 -8.22 2.98
C ARG A 70 -16.04 -9.18 2.78
N ALA A 71 -14.82 -8.67 2.74
CA ALA A 71 -13.62 -9.48 2.55
C ALA A 71 -13.37 -10.44 3.74
N LEU A 72 -13.58 -9.98 4.98
CA LEU A 72 -13.40 -10.79 6.18
C LEU A 72 -14.34 -12.03 6.23
N LYS A 73 -15.52 -11.94 5.62
CA LYS A 73 -16.44 -13.09 5.53
C LYS A 73 -15.87 -14.26 4.74
N ASN A 74 -14.85 -14.03 3.92
CA ASN A 74 -14.21 -15.03 3.09
C ASN A 74 -13.02 -15.72 3.77
N ASN A 75 -12.72 -15.45 5.05
CA ASN A 75 -11.61 -16.02 5.81
C ASN A 75 -10.25 -15.97 5.08
N ILE A 76 -9.94 -14.83 4.47
CA ILE A 76 -8.74 -14.66 3.64
C ILE A 76 -7.54 -14.40 4.55
N SER A 77 -6.47 -15.19 4.36
CA SER A 77 -5.21 -15.00 5.08
C SER A 77 -4.27 -14.04 4.35
N LEU A 78 -3.35 -13.41 5.09
CA LEU A 78 -2.29 -12.57 4.49
C LEU A 78 -1.48 -13.38 3.47
N LEU A 79 -1.16 -14.63 3.76
CA LEU A 79 -0.40 -15.49 2.84
C LEU A 79 -1.16 -15.71 1.51
N SER A 80 -2.49 -15.93 1.55
CA SER A 80 -3.28 -16.09 0.31
C SER A 80 -3.32 -14.80 -0.51
N ILE A 81 -3.32 -13.63 0.13
CA ILE A 81 -3.18 -12.33 -0.54
C ILE A 81 -1.82 -12.20 -1.22
N MET A 82 -0.74 -12.52 -0.51
CA MET A 82 0.61 -12.50 -1.07
C MET A 82 0.76 -13.47 -2.26
N GLN A 83 0.17 -14.66 -2.18
CA GLN A 83 0.16 -15.63 -3.30
C GLN A 83 -0.62 -15.10 -4.52
N MET A 84 -1.73 -14.40 -4.30
CA MET A 84 -2.44 -13.68 -5.38
C MET A 84 -1.52 -12.62 -6.01
N CYS A 85 -0.84 -11.82 -5.19
CA CYS A 85 0.13 -10.84 -5.66
C CYS A 85 1.26 -11.50 -6.48
N LEU A 86 1.79 -12.63 -6.04
CA LEU A 86 2.83 -13.37 -6.78
C LEU A 86 2.35 -13.78 -8.18
N LYS A 87 1.12 -14.28 -8.32
CA LYS A 87 0.53 -14.59 -9.63
C LYS A 87 0.49 -13.37 -10.53
N ILE A 88 0.05 -12.23 -10.00
CA ILE A 88 0.01 -10.96 -10.75
C ILE A 88 1.43 -10.53 -11.15
N LYS A 89 2.39 -10.59 -10.22
CA LYS A 89 3.80 -10.21 -10.47
C LYS A 89 4.50 -11.08 -11.49
N ASN A 90 4.11 -12.35 -11.63
CA ASN A 90 4.68 -13.23 -12.67
C ASN A 90 4.32 -12.75 -14.09
N ASP A 91 3.10 -12.23 -14.27
CA ASP A 91 2.63 -11.72 -15.57
C ASP A 91 2.94 -10.22 -15.76
N HIS A 92 3.04 -9.46 -14.65
CA HIS A 92 3.27 -8.02 -14.64
C HIS A 92 4.46 -7.64 -13.74
N PRO A 93 5.71 -8.07 -14.07
CA PRO A 93 6.86 -7.92 -13.17
C PRO A 93 7.25 -6.46 -12.90
N ASN A 94 6.88 -5.55 -13.80
CA ASN A 94 7.25 -4.14 -13.71
C ASN A 94 6.23 -3.26 -12.96
N THR A 95 5.06 -3.78 -12.60
CA THR A 95 4.07 -3.04 -11.83
C THR A 95 4.29 -3.27 -10.34
N PRO A 96 4.60 -2.23 -9.55
CA PRO A 96 4.76 -2.37 -8.11
C PRO A 96 3.45 -2.74 -7.43
N LEU A 97 3.53 -3.71 -6.51
CA LEU A 97 2.44 -4.09 -5.61
C LEU A 97 2.86 -3.74 -4.18
N VAL A 98 2.07 -2.88 -3.54
CA VAL A 98 2.27 -2.41 -2.17
C VAL A 98 1.16 -2.98 -1.30
N LEU A 99 1.50 -3.71 -0.23
CA LEU A 99 0.50 -4.16 0.74
C LEU A 99 0.22 -3.04 1.74
N MET A 100 -1.05 -2.74 1.95
CA MET A 100 -1.51 -1.75 2.93
C MET A 100 -2.34 -2.44 4.00
N GLY A 101 -1.98 -2.22 5.28
CA GLY A 101 -2.71 -2.81 6.40
C GLY A 101 -2.23 -2.28 7.74
N TYR A 102 -2.63 -2.98 8.79
CA TYR A 102 -2.29 -2.68 10.17
C TYR A 102 -1.22 -3.65 10.68
N MET A 103 -0.46 -3.26 11.71
CA MET A 103 0.64 -4.08 12.22
C MET A 103 0.18 -5.51 12.57
N ASN A 104 -0.99 -5.65 13.18
CA ASN A 104 -1.56 -6.97 13.52
C ASN A 104 -1.73 -7.91 12.31
N ASN A 105 -2.01 -7.37 11.12
CA ASN A 105 -2.08 -8.19 9.90
C ASN A 105 -0.73 -8.86 9.64
N PHE A 106 0.35 -8.07 9.72
CA PHE A 106 1.71 -8.51 9.39
C PHE A 106 2.29 -9.43 10.47
N LEU A 107 2.00 -9.17 11.75
CA LEU A 107 2.44 -10.01 12.87
C LEU A 107 1.86 -11.43 12.81
N SER A 108 0.78 -11.67 12.06
CA SER A 108 0.21 -13.01 11.86
C SER A 108 1.20 -14.02 11.27
N LEU A 109 2.17 -13.56 10.47
CA LEU A 109 3.23 -14.40 9.88
C LEU A 109 4.48 -14.54 10.75
N LYS A 110 4.55 -13.85 11.87
CA LYS A 110 5.66 -13.88 12.83
C LYS A 110 7.03 -13.69 12.13
N GLU A 111 7.98 -14.55 12.42
CA GLU A 111 9.35 -14.49 11.86
C GLU A 111 9.40 -14.72 10.35
N ASN A 112 8.42 -15.40 9.77
CA ASN A 112 8.38 -15.71 8.34
C ASN A 112 7.98 -14.51 7.47
N LEU A 113 7.47 -13.42 8.06
CA LEU A 113 6.95 -12.26 7.33
C LEU A 113 7.90 -11.77 6.23
N PHE A 114 9.15 -11.50 6.57
CA PHE A 114 10.11 -10.89 5.65
C PHE A 114 10.51 -11.82 4.50
N ASP A 115 10.57 -13.11 4.75
CA ASP A 115 10.81 -14.11 3.72
C ASP A 115 9.61 -14.27 2.81
N GLU A 116 8.41 -14.29 3.37
CA GLU A 116 7.17 -14.36 2.59
C GLU A 116 6.98 -13.10 1.71
N LEU A 117 7.29 -11.90 2.20
CA LEU A 117 7.27 -10.68 1.39
C LEU A 117 8.18 -10.81 0.17
N LYS A 118 9.42 -11.27 0.36
CA LYS A 118 10.39 -11.47 -0.72
C LYS A 118 9.97 -12.57 -1.68
N ASN A 119 9.57 -13.74 -1.16
CA ASN A 119 9.17 -14.90 -1.96
C ASN A 119 7.95 -14.60 -2.84
N ASN A 120 7.03 -13.78 -2.34
CA ASN A 120 5.84 -13.35 -3.06
C ASN A 120 6.04 -12.04 -3.84
N LYS A 121 7.30 -11.55 -3.96
CA LYS A 121 7.67 -10.37 -4.77
C LYS A 121 6.86 -9.12 -4.41
N ILE A 122 6.61 -8.90 -3.13
CA ILE A 122 5.98 -7.67 -2.64
C ILE A 122 7.01 -6.55 -2.70
N ASP A 123 6.63 -5.41 -3.29
CA ASP A 123 7.56 -4.31 -3.55
C ASP A 123 7.58 -3.28 -2.43
N GLY A 124 6.48 -3.15 -1.68
CA GLY A 124 6.40 -2.18 -0.59
C GLY A 124 5.31 -2.50 0.42
N LEU A 125 5.39 -1.84 1.57
CA LEU A 125 4.40 -1.89 2.64
C LEU A 125 3.96 -0.49 3.04
N ILE A 126 2.66 -0.35 3.32
CA ILE A 126 2.07 0.75 4.10
C ILE A 126 1.51 0.13 5.38
N ILE A 127 2.08 0.48 6.53
CA ILE A 127 1.60 0.03 7.84
C ILE A 127 1.03 1.25 8.56
N VAL A 128 -0.30 1.30 8.62
CA VAL A 128 -1.04 2.51 9.01
C VAL A 128 -0.76 2.93 10.45
N ASP A 129 -0.58 1.98 11.34
CA ASP A 129 -0.40 2.14 12.78
C ASP A 129 1.04 1.92 13.27
N LEU A 130 2.05 1.94 12.37
CA LEU A 130 3.46 1.81 12.75
C LEU A 130 4.13 3.19 12.90
N PRO A 131 4.39 3.67 14.15
CA PRO A 131 5.13 4.91 14.39
C PRO A 131 6.57 4.81 13.87
N TYR A 132 7.11 5.92 13.34
CA TYR A 132 8.48 5.94 12.82
C TYR A 132 9.54 5.59 13.88
N VAL A 133 9.28 5.95 15.14
CA VAL A 133 10.21 5.74 16.27
C VAL A 133 10.39 4.26 16.60
N GLU A 134 9.36 3.44 16.39
CA GLU A 134 9.34 2.02 16.74
C GLU A 134 9.73 1.10 15.57
N SER A 135 10.11 1.69 14.44
CA SER A 135 10.21 0.95 13.18
C SER A 135 11.64 0.67 12.70
N GLU A 136 12.68 1.06 13.44
CA GLU A 136 14.07 0.99 12.95
C GLU A 136 14.50 -0.45 12.62
N GLU A 137 14.28 -1.39 13.55
CA GLU A 137 14.60 -2.80 13.32
C GLU A 137 13.77 -3.41 12.19
N PHE A 138 12.47 -3.06 12.14
CA PHE A 138 11.56 -3.51 11.10
C PHE A 138 11.99 -2.99 9.72
N LEU A 139 12.35 -1.71 9.64
CA LEU A 139 12.87 -1.09 8.42
C LEU A 139 14.14 -1.76 7.91
N LYS A 140 15.08 -2.07 8.81
CA LYS A 140 16.30 -2.79 8.45
C LYS A 140 16.00 -4.14 7.81
N LYS A 141 15.11 -4.92 8.41
CA LYS A 141 14.69 -6.23 7.88
C LYS A 141 14.00 -6.11 6.52
N LEU A 142 13.18 -5.06 6.28
CA LEU A 142 12.56 -4.79 4.98
C LEU A 142 13.61 -4.43 3.92
N ASN A 143 14.57 -3.56 4.26
CA ASN A 143 15.64 -3.15 3.36
C ASN A 143 16.49 -4.35 2.92
N ASP A 144 16.80 -5.28 3.83
CA ASP A 144 17.53 -6.52 3.52
C ASP A 144 16.77 -7.43 2.53
N LYS A 145 15.45 -7.29 2.44
CA LYS A 145 14.59 -8.02 1.49
C LYS A 145 14.25 -7.20 0.23
N GLY A 146 14.66 -5.94 0.17
CA GLY A 146 14.38 -5.03 -0.95
C GLY A 146 12.91 -4.57 -1.03
N VAL A 147 12.23 -4.51 0.12
CA VAL A 147 10.84 -4.06 0.25
C VAL A 147 10.82 -2.64 0.78
N ASP A 148 10.15 -1.73 0.07
CA ASP A 148 10.03 -0.33 0.46
C ASP A 148 9.05 -0.17 1.65
N LEU A 149 9.33 0.77 2.55
CA LEU A 149 8.41 1.17 3.61
C LEU A 149 7.88 2.57 3.33
N ILE A 150 6.65 2.63 2.84
CA ILE A 150 5.92 3.87 2.56
C ILE A 150 5.37 4.41 3.87
N ARG A 151 5.68 5.66 4.15
CA ARG A 151 5.25 6.35 5.37
C ARG A 151 4.10 7.31 5.10
N LEU A 152 3.26 7.45 6.13
CA LEU A 152 2.14 8.38 6.11
C LEU A 152 2.54 9.70 6.77
N ILE A 153 2.16 10.80 6.13
CA ILE A 153 2.24 12.15 6.70
C ILE A 153 0.87 12.82 6.59
N SER A 154 0.61 13.78 7.46
CA SER A 154 -0.66 14.51 7.52
C SER A 154 -0.42 16.03 7.60
N PRO A 155 -1.43 16.86 7.39
CA PRO A 155 -1.33 18.32 7.55
C PRO A 155 -0.84 18.76 8.94
N THR A 156 -1.03 17.92 9.96
CA THR A 156 -0.60 18.19 11.34
C THR A 156 0.82 17.69 11.65
N THR A 157 1.49 17.07 10.68
CA THR A 157 2.87 16.59 10.87
C THR A 157 3.84 17.78 10.80
N THR A 158 4.59 18.01 11.87
CA THR A 158 5.56 19.13 11.94
C THR A 158 6.73 18.90 10.97
N GLU A 159 7.40 19.98 10.53
CA GLU A 159 8.55 19.91 9.65
C GLU A 159 9.68 19.03 10.21
N GLU A 160 10.00 19.18 11.51
CA GLU A 160 10.99 18.35 12.19
C GLU A 160 10.63 16.85 12.10
N ARG A 161 9.35 16.53 12.29
CA ARG A 161 8.86 15.14 12.19
C ARG A 161 8.90 14.64 10.74
N ILE A 162 8.57 15.49 9.77
CA ILE A 162 8.68 15.15 8.35
C ILE A 162 10.12 14.78 8.00
N ALA A 163 11.12 15.55 8.45
CA ALA A 163 12.52 15.23 8.19
C ALA A 163 12.93 13.85 8.73
N LYS A 164 12.49 13.49 9.93
CA LYS A 164 12.73 12.18 10.54
C LYS A 164 12.02 11.05 9.80
N ILE A 165 10.78 11.28 9.37
CA ILE A 165 9.99 10.32 8.58
C ILE A 165 10.66 10.08 7.23
N LEU A 166 11.10 11.15 6.55
CA LEU A 166 11.83 11.05 5.26
C LEU A 166 13.08 10.20 5.37
N ALA A 167 13.86 10.39 6.43
CA ALA A 167 15.08 9.61 6.67
C ALA A 167 14.81 8.10 6.88
N SER A 168 13.60 7.72 7.25
CA SER A 168 13.17 6.34 7.53
C SER A 168 12.13 5.80 6.54
N SER A 169 11.95 6.44 5.38
CA SER A 169 11.00 6.04 4.35
C SER A 169 11.72 5.66 3.07
N SER A 170 11.07 4.84 2.24
CA SER A 170 11.48 4.52 0.89
C SER A 170 10.27 4.44 -0.04
N GLY A 171 10.51 4.43 -1.35
CA GLY A 171 9.46 4.42 -2.35
C GLY A 171 8.81 5.80 -2.52
N TYR A 172 7.79 6.12 -1.73
CA TYR A 172 7.10 7.42 -1.74
C TYR A 172 6.53 7.76 -0.35
N LEU A 173 6.02 8.99 -0.18
CA LEU A 173 5.26 9.38 1.00
C LEU A 173 3.77 9.41 0.68
N TYR A 174 2.98 8.83 1.58
CA TYR A 174 1.52 8.88 1.52
C TYR A 174 1.02 10.10 2.32
N TYR A 175 0.49 11.12 1.62
CA TYR A 175 -0.07 12.30 2.27
C TYR A 175 -1.55 12.11 2.54
N ILE A 176 -1.92 12.08 3.83
CA ILE A 176 -3.31 11.99 4.27
C ILE A 176 -3.90 13.40 4.24
N SER A 177 -4.73 13.72 3.25
CA SER A 177 -5.29 15.06 3.07
C SER A 177 -6.41 15.43 4.04
N LEU A 178 -7.09 14.43 4.62
CA LEU A 178 -8.24 14.62 5.52
C LEU A 178 -8.18 13.65 6.70
N LYS A 179 -8.70 14.08 7.87
CA LYS A 179 -8.90 13.20 9.01
C LYS A 179 -9.91 12.10 8.64
N ALA A 180 -9.45 10.86 8.51
CA ALA A 180 -10.22 9.61 8.55
C ALA A 180 -11.51 9.58 7.70
N VAL A 181 -11.50 10.14 6.48
CA VAL A 181 -12.69 10.07 5.63
C VAL A 181 -12.28 9.90 4.17
N SER A 182 -12.47 8.69 3.65
CA SER A 182 -12.47 8.47 2.21
C SER A 182 -13.82 8.94 1.68
N TYR A 183 -13.91 10.21 1.30
CA TYR A 183 -15.08 10.71 0.56
C TYR A 183 -14.95 10.37 -0.91
N THR A 184 -16.03 9.88 -1.48
CA THR A 184 -16.15 9.57 -2.92
C THR A 184 -16.20 10.83 -3.80
N HIS A 185 -16.23 12.03 -3.23
CA HIS A 185 -16.26 13.30 -3.95
C HIS A 185 -15.33 14.32 -3.29
N LEU A 186 -14.05 14.31 -3.71
CA LEU A 186 -13.21 15.48 -3.60
C LEU A 186 -13.61 16.44 -4.73
N THR A 187 -14.48 17.40 -4.43
CA THR A 187 -14.53 18.60 -5.26
C THR A 187 -13.21 19.32 -5.04
N LEU A 188 -12.30 19.22 -6.00
CA LEU A 188 -11.15 20.09 -6.06
C LEU A 188 -11.69 21.52 -6.07
N PRO A 189 -11.21 22.43 -5.18
CA PRO A 189 -11.57 23.83 -5.29
C PRO A 189 -11.15 24.29 -6.69
N THR A 190 -12.11 24.70 -7.49
CA THR A 190 -11.86 25.42 -8.74
C THR A 190 -11.11 26.68 -8.33
N ILE A 191 -9.81 26.76 -8.63
CA ILE A 191 -9.09 28.02 -8.57
C ILE A 191 -9.76 28.89 -9.63
N ARG A 192 -10.62 29.81 -9.19
CA ARG A 192 -10.99 30.95 -10.04
C ARG A 192 -9.75 31.84 -10.12
N GLU A 193 -9.26 32.01 -11.31
CA GLU A 193 -8.30 33.05 -11.64
C GLU A 193 -8.88 34.44 -11.27
#